data_898774fdaee96908742b000359505845
#
_entry.id   898774fdaee96908742b000359505845
#
_cell.length_a   1.000
_cell.length_b   1.000
_cell.length_c   1.000
_cell.angle_alpha   90.00
_cell.angle_beta   90.00
_cell.angle_gamma   90.00
#
_symmetry.space_group_name_H-M   'P 1'
#
loop_
_entity.id
_entity.type
_entity.pdbx_description
1 polymer ?
#
loop_
_entity_poly.entity_id
_entity_poly.type
_entity_poly.pdbx_seq_one_letter_code
_entity_poly.pdbx_strand_id
1 'polypeptide(L)'
;MRNKKPPFEITNQMIDQVAEIAELVGKISAAFSLSINPTLRRSNRIRTIHGSLAIEQNTLSLEQVTAVLNGKHVLAPPKDIAEVKNAYEIYERLDKLDPYSMDDLLTAHNIMTRGLVEESGMFRTRPVGV
;
A
#
# COMPACT_ATOMS: atom_id res chain seq x y z
N MET A 1 1.02 -15.57 -24.05
CA MET A 1 2.00 -15.42 -22.94
C MET A 1 2.04 -16.72 -22.15
N ARG A 2 3.21 -17.34 -21.97
CA ARG A 2 3.35 -18.54 -21.13
C ARG A 2 3.12 -18.12 -19.67
N ASN A 3 2.09 -18.70 -19.06
CA ASN A 3 1.78 -18.54 -17.64
C ASN A 3 2.90 -19.20 -16.82
N LYS A 4 4.02 -18.52 -16.63
CA LYS A 4 5.12 -19.00 -15.78
C LYS A 4 4.71 -18.76 -14.34
N LYS A 5 4.17 -19.80 -13.71
CA LYS A 5 4.05 -19.78 -12.24
C LYS A 5 5.44 -19.64 -11.61
N PRO A 6 5.60 -18.87 -10.54
CA PRO A 6 6.85 -18.82 -9.81
C PRO A 6 7.31 -20.23 -9.42
N PRO A 7 8.62 -20.54 -9.47
CA PRO A 7 9.11 -21.85 -9.07
C PRO A 7 9.05 -21.96 -7.53
N PHE A 8 8.08 -22.70 -7.04
CA PHE A 8 8.03 -23.09 -5.63
C PHE A 8 7.41 -24.49 -5.50
N GLU A 9 7.79 -25.17 -4.43
CA GLU A 9 7.19 -26.45 -4.04
C GLU A 9 6.40 -26.25 -2.74
N ILE A 10 5.19 -26.81 -2.69
CA ILE A 10 4.37 -26.79 -1.49
C ILE A 10 4.90 -27.86 -0.55
N THR A 11 5.42 -27.44 0.60
CA THR A 11 5.88 -28.32 1.66
C THR A 11 4.80 -28.57 2.71
N ASN A 12 4.91 -29.66 3.47
CA ASN A 12 4.01 -29.92 4.59
C ASN A 12 4.03 -28.76 5.61
N GLN A 13 5.20 -28.18 5.86
CA GLN A 13 5.33 -27.03 6.75
C GLN A 13 4.50 -25.82 6.25
N MET A 14 4.46 -25.55 4.94
CA MET A 14 3.63 -24.49 4.38
C MET A 14 2.14 -24.78 4.59
N ILE A 15 1.72 -26.04 4.44
CA ILE A 15 0.34 -26.45 4.66
C ILE A 15 -0.05 -26.23 6.11
N ASP A 16 0.78 -26.65 7.06
CA ASP A 16 0.55 -26.49 8.50
C ASP A 16 0.45 -25.01 8.88
N GLN A 17 1.36 -24.18 8.37
CA GLN A 17 1.35 -22.73 8.60
C GLN A 17 0.08 -22.06 8.03
N VAL A 18 -0.36 -22.44 6.84
CA VAL A 18 -1.60 -21.93 6.25
C VAL A 18 -2.80 -22.32 7.08
N ALA A 19 -2.85 -23.55 7.58
CA ALA A 19 -3.94 -24.03 8.45
C ALA A 19 -3.96 -23.25 9.77
N GLU A 20 -2.81 -23.03 10.41
CA GLU A 20 -2.69 -22.22 11.63
C GLU A 20 -3.14 -20.76 11.41
N ILE A 21 -2.68 -20.14 10.34
CA ILE A 21 -3.11 -18.78 9.96
C ILE A 21 -4.61 -18.73 9.75
N ALA A 22 -5.20 -19.70 9.03
CA ALA A 22 -6.62 -19.73 8.78
C ALA A 22 -7.43 -19.88 10.09
N GLU A 23 -6.96 -20.71 11.03
CA GLU A 23 -7.58 -20.84 12.35
C GLU A 23 -7.51 -19.53 13.15
N LEU A 24 -6.34 -18.86 13.19
CA LEU A 24 -6.16 -17.59 13.88
C LEU A 24 -7.05 -16.49 13.27
N VAL A 25 -7.11 -16.40 11.95
CA VAL A 25 -8.00 -15.47 11.25
C VAL A 25 -9.47 -15.76 11.58
N GLY A 26 -9.86 -17.03 11.62
CA GLY A 26 -11.19 -17.44 12.02
C GLY A 26 -11.55 -17.00 13.45
N LYS A 27 -10.64 -17.22 14.41
CA LYS A 27 -10.80 -16.78 15.81
C LYS A 27 -10.94 -15.25 15.92
N ILE A 28 -10.10 -14.49 15.21
CA ILE A 28 -10.16 -13.03 15.18
C ILE A 28 -11.48 -12.56 14.56
N SER A 29 -11.90 -13.15 13.45
CA SER A 29 -13.12 -12.78 12.76
C SER A 29 -14.37 -13.07 13.59
N ALA A 30 -14.37 -14.14 14.37
CA ALA A 30 -15.46 -14.49 15.28
C ALA A 30 -15.51 -13.59 16.52
N ALA A 31 -14.33 -13.21 17.06
CA ALA A 31 -14.23 -12.37 18.26
C ALA A 31 -14.39 -10.87 17.97
N PHE A 32 -13.93 -10.42 16.79
CA PHE A 32 -13.95 -9.03 16.40
C PHE A 32 -14.45 -8.90 14.97
N SER A 33 -15.65 -8.36 14.79
CA SER A 33 -16.04 -7.84 13.49
C SER A 33 -15.17 -6.61 13.18
N LEU A 34 -13.98 -6.82 12.58
CA LEU A 34 -13.04 -5.77 12.20
C LEU A 34 -13.66 -4.72 11.26
N SER A 35 -14.77 -5.06 10.62
CA SER A 35 -15.56 -4.14 9.80
C SER A 35 -16.25 -3.04 10.63
N ILE A 36 -16.34 -3.18 11.95
CA ILE A 36 -17.15 -2.31 12.81
C ILE A 36 -16.35 -1.16 13.44
N ASN A 37 -15.01 -1.15 13.34
CA ASN A 37 -14.22 -0.05 13.94
C ASN A 37 -13.49 0.80 12.88
N PRO A 38 -14.15 1.86 12.33
CA PRO A 38 -13.55 2.75 11.33
C PRO A 38 -12.28 3.45 11.84
N THR A 39 -12.24 3.75 13.15
CA THR A 39 -11.09 4.41 13.78
C THR A 39 -9.86 3.52 13.78
N LEU A 40 -10.02 2.24 14.13
CA LEU A 40 -8.93 1.27 14.10
C LEU A 40 -8.43 1.05 12.66
N ARG A 41 -9.35 0.91 11.71
CA ARG A 41 -9.00 0.78 10.28
C ARG A 41 -8.20 1.98 9.79
N ARG A 42 -8.64 3.21 10.11
CA ARG A 42 -7.92 4.44 9.76
C ARG A 42 -6.54 4.48 10.41
N SER A 43 -6.42 4.16 11.70
CA SER A 43 -5.15 4.13 12.43
C SER A 43 -4.17 3.13 11.81
N ASN A 44 -4.62 1.92 11.51
CA ASN A 44 -3.80 0.90 10.87
C ASN A 44 -3.34 1.34 9.47
N ARG A 45 -4.21 1.96 8.67
CA ARG A 45 -3.86 2.50 7.37
C ARG A 45 -2.77 3.57 7.46
N ILE A 46 -2.89 4.51 8.40
CA ILE A 46 -1.88 5.55 8.65
C ILE A 46 -0.52 4.91 8.99
N ARG A 47 -0.50 3.90 9.86
CA ARG A 47 0.73 3.18 10.21
C ARG A 47 1.34 2.44 9.03
N THR A 48 0.50 1.80 8.21
CA THR A 48 0.96 1.10 6.99
C THR A 48 1.59 2.09 6.01
N ILE A 49 0.95 3.23 5.75
CA ILE A 49 1.49 4.27 4.88
C ILE A 49 2.82 4.78 5.41
N HIS A 50 2.87 5.16 6.69
CA HIS A 50 4.11 5.63 7.32
C HIS A 50 5.24 4.59 7.18
N GLY A 51 4.99 3.33 7.53
CA GLY A 51 5.99 2.27 7.45
C GLY A 51 6.48 2.00 6.02
N SER A 52 5.57 1.99 5.04
CA SER A 52 5.93 1.78 3.63
C SER A 52 6.76 2.94 3.08
N LEU A 53 6.38 4.19 3.35
CA LEU A 53 7.09 5.36 2.88
C LEU A 53 8.43 5.57 3.60
N ALA A 54 8.58 5.12 4.85
CA ALA A 54 9.85 5.15 5.56
C ALA A 54 10.92 4.27 4.86
N ILE A 55 10.52 3.16 4.23
CA ILE A 55 11.41 2.33 3.41
C ILE A 55 11.91 3.12 2.19
N GLU A 56 11.07 3.98 1.62
CA GLU A 56 11.41 4.88 0.50
C GLU A 56 12.07 6.20 0.96
N GLN A 57 12.55 6.24 2.21
CA GLN A 57 13.26 7.40 2.79
C GLN A 57 12.40 8.65 2.99
N ASN A 58 11.08 8.51 3.08
CA ASN A 58 10.23 9.61 3.53
C ASN A 58 10.54 9.96 4.98
N THR A 59 10.71 11.24 5.26
CA THR A 59 11.24 11.73 6.55
C THR A 59 10.17 12.07 7.58
N LEU A 60 8.89 11.98 7.21
CA LEU A 60 7.77 12.35 8.10
C LEU A 60 7.60 11.35 9.24
N SER A 61 7.46 11.86 10.46
CA SER A 61 7.06 11.04 11.62
C SER A 61 5.60 10.59 11.51
N LEU A 62 5.23 9.59 12.31
CA LEU A 62 3.84 9.09 12.34
C LEU A 62 2.84 10.20 12.71
N GLU A 63 3.24 11.11 13.61
CA GLU A 63 2.42 12.28 13.99
C GLU A 63 2.27 13.25 12.81
N GLN A 64 3.35 13.50 12.08
CA GLN A 64 3.33 14.37 10.90
C GLN A 64 2.48 13.78 9.78
N VAL A 65 2.63 12.47 9.49
CA VAL A 65 1.76 11.75 8.53
C VAL A 65 0.29 11.88 8.94
N THR A 66 -0.01 11.66 10.23
CA THR A 66 -1.37 11.82 10.77
C THR A 66 -1.88 13.25 10.60
N ALA A 67 -1.03 14.26 10.85
CA ALA A 67 -1.38 15.67 10.70
C ALA A 67 -1.68 16.03 9.23
N VAL A 68 -0.83 15.57 8.27
CA VAL A 68 -1.05 15.75 6.82
C VAL A 68 -2.39 15.18 6.40
N LEU A 69 -2.71 13.95 6.83
CA LEU A 69 -3.96 13.26 6.48
C LEU A 69 -5.20 13.83 7.18
N ASN A 70 -5.00 14.63 8.23
CA ASN A 70 -6.04 15.43 8.87
C ASN A 70 -6.15 16.86 8.32
N GLY A 71 -5.45 17.17 7.22
CA GLY A 71 -5.49 18.48 6.57
C GLY A 71 -4.75 19.60 7.32
N LYS A 72 -3.90 19.24 8.28
CA LYS A 72 -3.08 20.23 9.02
C LYS A 72 -1.83 20.60 8.24
N HIS A 73 -1.37 21.83 8.41
CA HIS A 73 -0.08 22.25 7.88
C HIS A 73 1.06 21.57 8.65
N VAL A 74 2.00 20.99 7.89
CA VAL A 74 3.22 20.36 8.41
C VAL A 74 4.40 20.98 7.70
N LEU A 75 5.40 21.38 8.46
CA LEU A 75 6.69 21.82 7.92
C LEU A 75 7.53 20.59 7.59
N ALA A 76 7.58 20.27 6.29
CA ALA A 76 8.32 19.14 5.76
C ALA A 76 8.57 19.34 4.25
N PRO A 77 9.46 18.55 3.62
CA PRO A 77 9.68 18.61 2.19
C PRO A 77 8.36 18.42 1.43
N PRO A 78 8.05 19.25 0.43
CA PRO A 78 6.82 19.12 -0.36
C PRO A 78 6.66 17.74 -1.01
N LYS A 79 7.78 17.11 -1.40
CA LYS A 79 7.83 15.74 -1.93
C LYS A 79 7.27 14.75 -0.92
N ASP A 80 7.74 14.78 0.33
CA ASP A 80 7.32 13.84 1.38
C ASP A 80 5.83 13.97 1.68
N ILE A 81 5.32 15.21 1.71
CA ILE A 81 3.89 15.48 1.89
C ILE A 81 3.06 14.93 0.70
N ALA A 82 3.57 15.10 -0.53
CA ALA A 82 2.89 14.58 -1.73
C ALA A 82 2.84 13.05 -1.72
N GLU A 83 3.93 12.37 -1.35
CA GLU A 83 4.00 10.92 -1.22
C GLU A 83 2.95 10.39 -0.24
N VAL A 84 2.82 11.01 0.94
CA VAL A 84 1.82 10.62 1.93
C VAL A 84 0.39 10.75 1.39
N LYS A 85 0.08 11.87 0.72
CA LYS A 85 -1.26 12.11 0.15
C LYS A 85 -1.57 11.12 -0.98
N ASN A 86 -0.61 10.87 -1.87
CA ASN A 86 -0.75 9.93 -2.97
C ASN A 86 -0.95 8.49 -2.45
N ALA A 87 -0.13 8.07 -1.48
CA ALA A 87 -0.27 6.77 -0.84
C ALA A 87 -1.64 6.61 -0.16
N TYR A 88 -2.13 7.62 0.54
CA TYR A 88 -3.46 7.56 1.15
C TYR A 88 -4.56 7.44 0.09
N GLU A 89 -4.49 8.20 -1.00
CA GLU A 89 -5.47 8.15 -2.08
C GLU A 89 -5.54 6.77 -2.73
N ILE A 90 -4.40 6.12 -3.00
CA ILE A 90 -4.42 4.78 -3.58
C ILE A 90 -4.98 3.74 -2.62
N TYR A 91 -4.67 3.82 -1.32
CA TYR A 91 -5.24 2.92 -0.32
C TYR A 91 -6.77 3.06 -0.16
N GLU A 92 -7.35 4.25 -0.43
CA GLU A 92 -8.80 4.47 -0.46
C GLU A 92 -9.48 3.83 -1.69
N ARG A 93 -8.71 3.52 -2.72
CA ARG A 93 -9.20 2.97 -3.99
C ARG A 93 -8.79 1.54 -4.26
N LEU A 94 -7.98 0.95 -3.38
CA LEU A 94 -7.34 -0.35 -3.60
C LEU A 94 -8.34 -1.48 -3.89
N ASP A 95 -9.49 -1.45 -3.23
CA ASP A 95 -10.58 -2.42 -3.39
C ASP A 95 -11.33 -2.30 -4.72
N LYS A 96 -11.10 -1.23 -5.48
CA LYS A 96 -11.72 -0.96 -6.78
C LYS A 96 -10.82 -1.27 -7.96
N LEU A 97 -9.57 -1.61 -7.71
CA LEU A 97 -8.57 -1.89 -8.73
C LEU A 97 -8.47 -3.40 -8.97
N ASP A 98 -8.46 -3.79 -10.24
CA ASP A 98 -8.20 -5.17 -10.65
C ASP A 98 -6.68 -5.38 -10.75
N PRO A 99 -6.08 -6.25 -9.90
CA PRO A 99 -4.65 -6.52 -9.94
C PRO A 99 -4.17 -7.19 -11.24
N TYR A 100 -5.08 -7.66 -12.08
CA TYR A 100 -4.78 -8.28 -13.38
C TYR A 100 -5.02 -7.33 -14.56
N SER A 101 -5.53 -6.11 -14.30
CA SER A 101 -5.74 -5.07 -15.31
C SER A 101 -4.49 -4.20 -15.49
N MET A 102 -4.00 -4.10 -16.71
CA MET A 102 -2.90 -3.19 -17.03
C MET A 102 -3.29 -1.73 -16.86
N ASP A 103 -4.51 -1.37 -17.21
CA ASP A 103 -5.02 0.00 -17.09
C ASP A 103 -5.13 0.41 -15.61
N ASP A 104 -5.54 -0.52 -14.75
CA ASP A 104 -5.61 -0.27 -13.30
C ASP A 104 -4.21 -0.19 -12.67
N LEU A 105 -3.25 -0.97 -13.15
CA LEU A 105 -1.84 -0.83 -12.76
C LEU A 105 -1.30 0.56 -13.11
N LEU A 106 -1.54 1.03 -14.34
CA LEU A 106 -1.11 2.37 -14.75
C LEU A 106 -1.86 3.48 -14.01
N THR A 107 -3.14 3.26 -13.68
CA THR A 107 -3.93 4.14 -12.82
C THR A 107 -3.35 4.21 -11.42
N ALA A 108 -3.02 3.07 -10.81
CA ALA A 108 -2.37 3.01 -9.49
C ALA A 108 -1.01 3.71 -9.51
N HIS A 109 -0.19 3.46 -10.54
CA HIS A 109 1.10 4.12 -10.74
C HIS A 109 0.92 5.65 -10.85
N ASN A 110 -0.06 6.12 -11.64
CA ASN A 110 -0.34 7.55 -11.75
C ASN A 110 -0.69 8.18 -10.41
N ILE A 111 -1.58 7.56 -9.63
CA ILE A 111 -1.95 8.08 -8.31
C ILE A 111 -0.74 8.15 -7.38
N MET A 112 0.07 7.09 -7.34
CA MET A 112 1.24 7.02 -6.46
C MET A 112 2.32 8.03 -6.81
N THR A 113 2.56 8.26 -8.10
CA THR A 113 3.73 9.00 -8.59
C THR A 113 3.41 10.40 -9.10
N ARG A 114 2.14 10.80 -9.07
CA ARG A 114 1.65 12.11 -9.53
C ARG A 114 2.34 13.25 -8.78
N GLY A 115 2.98 14.15 -9.55
CA GLY A 115 3.74 15.27 -9.00
C GLY A 115 5.11 14.90 -8.42
N LEU A 116 5.53 13.64 -8.53
CA LEU A 116 6.82 13.14 -8.05
C LEU A 116 7.75 12.76 -9.21
N VAL A 117 7.18 12.27 -10.32
CA VAL A 117 7.91 11.89 -11.53
C VAL A 117 7.24 12.44 -12.78
N GLU A 118 8.02 12.61 -13.86
CA GLU A 118 7.51 13.14 -15.13
C GLU A 118 6.60 12.13 -15.85
N GLU A 119 6.98 10.84 -15.88
CA GLU A 119 6.27 9.77 -16.58
C GLU A 119 5.31 9.02 -15.65
N SER A 120 4.39 9.77 -14.99
CA SER A 120 3.40 9.20 -14.10
C SER A 120 2.26 8.51 -14.87
N GLY A 121 1.90 7.29 -14.50
CA GLY A 121 0.79 6.55 -15.10
C GLY A 121 1.09 5.97 -16.49
N MET A 122 2.34 5.87 -16.87
CA MET A 122 2.78 5.29 -18.14
C MET A 122 4.02 4.43 -17.97
N PHE A 123 4.29 3.58 -18.94
CA PHE A 123 5.59 2.92 -19.02
C PHE A 123 6.65 3.95 -19.38
N ARG A 124 7.77 3.89 -18.68
CA ARG A 124 8.91 4.77 -18.98
C ARG A 124 9.46 4.51 -20.38
N THR A 125 9.87 5.59 -21.01
CA THR A 125 10.45 5.56 -22.35
C THR A 125 11.98 5.53 -22.34
N ARG A 126 12.58 5.86 -21.18
CA ARG A 126 14.04 5.93 -21.01
C ARG A 126 14.59 4.67 -20.34
N PRO A 127 15.79 4.20 -20.71
CA PRO A 127 16.45 3.11 -20.00
C PRO A 127 16.78 3.51 -18.57
N VAL A 128 16.76 2.54 -17.65
CA VAL A 128 17.25 2.75 -16.28
C VAL A 128 18.71 2.38 -16.25
N GLY A 129 19.55 3.34 -15.84
CA GLY A 129 20.90 3.03 -15.43
C GLY A 129 20.88 2.24 -14.13
N VAL A 130 21.66 1.17 -14.08
CA VAL A 130 22.01 0.45 -12.86
C VAL A 130 23.39 0.90 -12.42
#